data_e59d3498ffff56820bc1dd383ac2d196
#
_entry.id   e59d3498ffff56820bc1dd383ac2d196
#
_cell.length_a   1.000
_cell.length_b   1.000
_cell.length_c   1.000
_cell.angle_alpha   90.00
_cell.angle_beta   90.00
_cell.angle_gamma   90.00
#
_symmetry.space_group_name_H-M   'P 1'
#
loop_
_entity.id
_entity.type
_entity.pdbx_description
1 polymer ?
#
loop_
_entity_poly.entity_id
_entity_poly.type
_entity_poly.pdbx_seq_one_letter_code
_entity_poly.pdbx_strand_id
1 'polypeptide(L)'
;MMKIEDVTPGESYACKFRVKNIPLDRYGRPGGHLSLADMPVERHGDYESLGLLVARDMNTRLVRLQDERTKKEFVVSFDDIWDVDTVEYVDPLETKE
;
A
#
# COMPACT_ATOMS: atom_id res chain seq x y z
N MET A 1 -10.39 -10.88 -13.50
CA MET A 1 -9.57 -10.06 -12.60
C MET A 1 -10.03 -8.62 -12.72
N MET A 2 -10.25 -7.96 -11.59
CA MET A 2 -10.78 -6.60 -11.59
C MET A 2 -9.68 -5.60 -11.86
N LYS A 3 -10.02 -4.56 -12.62
CA LYS A 3 -9.08 -3.46 -12.87
C LYS A 3 -9.39 -2.32 -11.90
N ILE A 4 -8.36 -1.56 -11.60
CA ILE A 4 -8.52 -0.43 -10.69
C ILE A 4 -9.50 0.60 -11.25
N GLU A 5 -9.64 0.67 -12.57
CA GLU A 5 -10.59 1.58 -13.20
C GLU A 5 -12.03 1.19 -12.95
N ASP A 6 -12.28 -0.07 -12.60
CA ASP A 6 -13.63 -0.61 -12.48
C ASP A 6 -14.14 -0.64 -11.04
N VAL A 7 -13.36 -0.12 -10.08
CA VAL A 7 -13.81 -0.16 -8.69
C VAL A 7 -14.99 0.79 -8.49
N THR A 8 -15.88 0.40 -7.60
CA THR A 8 -17.09 1.16 -7.30
C THR A 8 -16.88 1.98 -6.05
N PRO A 9 -17.11 3.30 -6.10
CA PRO A 9 -17.01 4.12 -4.90
C PRO A 9 -17.91 3.59 -3.79
N GLY A 10 -17.41 3.61 -2.58
CA GLY A 10 -18.15 3.16 -1.42
C GLY A 10 -17.90 1.71 -1.03
N GLU A 11 -17.26 0.95 -1.88
CA GLU A 11 -16.88 -0.42 -1.56
C GLU A 11 -15.41 -0.48 -1.20
N SER A 12 -15.04 -1.52 -0.46
CA SER A 12 -13.67 -1.68 0.00
C SER A 12 -12.92 -2.62 -0.92
N TYR A 13 -11.70 -2.25 -1.25
CA TYR A 13 -10.84 -3.04 -2.11
C TYR A 13 -9.46 -3.12 -1.54
N ALA A 14 -8.77 -4.21 -1.87
CA ALA A 14 -7.36 -4.36 -1.59
C ALA A 14 -6.66 -4.72 -2.88
N CYS A 15 -5.40 -4.36 -2.97
CA CYS A 15 -4.60 -4.74 -4.12
C CYS A 15 -3.14 -4.82 -3.70
N LYS A 16 -2.38 -5.55 -4.49
CA LYS A 16 -0.94 -5.56 -4.31
C LYS A 16 -0.35 -4.36 -5.00
N PHE A 17 0.71 -3.83 -4.44
CA PHE A 17 1.34 -2.64 -4.99
C PHE A 17 2.84 -2.71 -4.82
N ARG A 18 3.52 -1.88 -5.60
CA ARG A 18 4.96 -1.76 -5.56
C ARG A 18 5.34 -0.29 -5.49
N VAL A 19 6.27 0.00 -4.60
CA VAL A 19 6.91 1.32 -4.56
C VAL A 19 8.37 1.08 -4.91
N LYS A 20 8.86 1.79 -5.93
CA LYS A 20 10.19 1.52 -6.46
C LYS A 20 11.22 2.43 -5.83
N ASN A 21 12.36 1.86 -5.57
CA ASN A 21 13.57 2.59 -5.22
C ASN A 21 13.38 3.52 -4.03
N ILE A 22 12.91 2.96 -2.94
CA ILE A 22 12.71 3.72 -1.70
C ILE A 22 13.69 3.23 -0.65
N PRO A 23 13.99 4.08 0.36
CA PRO A 23 14.82 3.64 1.47
C PRO A 23 14.16 2.51 2.22
N LEU A 24 14.95 1.49 2.51
CA LEU A 24 14.47 0.32 3.24
C LEU A 24 15.32 0.13 4.49
N ASP A 25 14.70 -0.38 5.54
CA ASP A 25 15.42 -0.74 6.74
C ASP A 25 16.04 -2.13 6.56
N ARG A 26 16.68 -2.62 7.62
CA ARG A 26 17.38 -3.90 7.55
C ARG A 26 16.44 -5.07 7.29
N TYR A 27 15.16 -4.88 7.52
CA TYR A 27 14.16 -5.92 7.33
C TYR A 27 13.44 -5.79 5.99
N GLY A 28 13.87 -4.85 5.15
CA GLY A 28 13.24 -4.65 3.84
C GLY A 28 11.95 -3.87 3.91
N ARG A 29 11.68 -3.18 5.00
CA ARG A 29 10.48 -2.36 5.13
C ARG A 29 10.81 -0.92 4.78
N PRO A 30 9.77 -0.14 4.39
CA PRO A 30 10.03 1.27 4.11
C PRO A 30 10.68 1.93 5.31
N GLY A 31 11.81 2.53 5.07
CA GLY A 31 12.56 3.17 6.12
C GLY A 31 11.80 4.35 6.64
N GLY A 32 11.49 4.30 7.93
CA GLY A 32 10.87 5.43 8.58
C GLY A 32 11.93 6.36 9.08
N HIS A 33 11.73 6.83 10.26
CA HIS A 33 12.68 7.74 10.89
C HIS A 33 13.77 6.93 11.54
N LEU A 34 14.83 6.73 10.81
CA LEU A 34 16.01 6.12 11.40
C LEU A 34 16.81 7.21 12.05
N SER A 35 17.16 7.03 13.30
CA SER A 35 18.10 7.93 13.93
C SER A 35 19.44 7.75 13.25
N LEU A 36 20.30 8.77 13.35
CA LEU A 36 21.61 8.68 12.73
C LEU A 36 22.39 7.47 13.22
N ALA A 37 22.17 7.12 14.47
CA ALA A 37 22.87 5.98 15.05
C ALA A 37 22.41 4.67 14.44
N ASP A 38 21.20 4.64 13.92
CA ASP A 38 20.62 3.42 13.38
C ASP A 38 20.72 3.34 11.87
N MET A 39 21.42 4.26 11.23
CA MET A 39 21.55 4.28 9.79
C MET A 39 22.90 3.74 9.38
N PRO A 40 23.07 2.44 9.41
CA PRO A 40 24.37 1.92 9.03
C PRO A 40 24.65 2.13 7.55
N VAL A 41 23.73 1.71 6.72
CA VAL A 41 23.90 1.81 5.28
C VAL A 41 22.52 2.00 4.71
N GLU A 42 22.37 3.04 3.91
CA GLU A 42 21.12 3.25 3.22
C GLU A 42 20.97 2.20 2.15
N ARG A 43 19.89 1.48 2.22
CA ARG A 43 19.53 0.53 1.19
C ARG A 43 18.30 1.05 0.49
N HIS A 44 18.36 1.05 -0.83
CA HIS A 44 17.21 1.41 -1.64
C HIS A 44 16.77 0.18 -2.41
N GLY A 45 15.49 0.01 -2.51
CA GLY A 45 14.95 -1.12 -3.24
C GLY A 45 13.48 -0.96 -3.46
N ASP A 46 12.91 -1.98 -4.08
CA ASP A 46 11.47 -1.99 -4.34
C ASP A 46 10.77 -2.64 -3.17
N TYR A 47 9.65 -2.05 -2.79
CA TYR A 47 8.83 -2.56 -1.71
C TYR A 47 7.48 -2.99 -2.27
N GLU A 48 7.10 -4.22 -2.02
CA GLU A 48 5.81 -4.76 -2.45
C GLU A 48 5.02 -5.19 -1.24
N SER A 49 3.74 -4.90 -1.27
CA SER A 49 2.87 -5.25 -0.15
C SER A 49 1.43 -5.28 -0.61
N LEU A 50 0.56 -5.63 0.30
CA LEU A 50 -0.88 -5.57 0.09
C LEU A 50 -1.38 -4.30 0.74
N GLY A 51 -2.21 -3.56 0.04
CA GLY A 51 -2.74 -2.32 0.56
C GLY A 51 -4.24 -2.21 0.39
N LEU A 52 -4.85 -1.47 1.30
CA LEU A 52 -6.27 -1.14 1.18
C LEU A 52 -6.40 0.13 0.35
N LEU A 53 -7.33 0.11 -0.58
CA LEU A 53 -7.55 1.28 -1.44
C LEU A 53 -8.20 2.38 -0.63
N VAL A 54 -7.56 3.53 -0.58
CA VAL A 54 -8.06 4.70 0.13
C VAL A 54 -8.69 5.68 -0.84
N ALA A 55 -8.04 5.92 -1.98
CA ALA A 55 -8.55 6.86 -2.97
C ALA A 55 -7.98 6.51 -4.33
N ARG A 56 -8.71 6.90 -5.36
CA ARG A 56 -8.33 6.66 -6.73
C ARG A 56 -8.60 7.93 -7.54
N ASP A 57 -7.63 8.34 -8.33
CA ASP A 57 -7.79 9.50 -9.20
C ASP A 57 -7.62 9.05 -10.65
N MET A 58 -8.71 9.09 -11.40
CA MET A 58 -8.68 8.65 -12.78
C MET A 58 -7.93 9.62 -13.69
N ASN A 59 -7.88 10.88 -13.31
CA ASN A 59 -7.21 11.88 -14.15
C ASN A 59 -5.70 11.74 -14.09
N THR A 60 -5.16 11.59 -12.90
CA THR A 60 -3.72 11.45 -12.74
C THR A 60 -3.28 9.99 -12.82
N ARG A 61 -4.21 9.05 -12.77
CA ARG A 61 -3.95 7.61 -12.74
C ARG A 61 -3.07 7.25 -11.57
N LEU A 62 -3.41 7.79 -10.42
CA LEU A 62 -2.73 7.50 -9.16
C LEU A 62 -3.73 6.95 -8.17
N VAL A 63 -3.24 6.11 -7.28
CA VAL A 63 -4.04 5.57 -6.19
C VAL A 63 -3.31 5.79 -4.88
N ARG A 64 -4.08 5.97 -3.83
CA ARG A 64 -3.56 6.02 -2.48
C ARG A 64 -3.96 4.73 -1.78
N LEU A 65 -2.98 4.09 -1.19
CA LEU A 65 -3.16 2.81 -0.53
C LEU A 65 -2.62 2.88 0.87
N GLN A 66 -3.29 2.18 1.79
CA GLN A 66 -2.75 2.01 3.13
C GLN A 66 -2.12 0.63 3.22
N ASP A 67 -0.82 0.60 3.47
CA ASP A 67 -0.07 -0.63 3.57
C ASP A 67 -0.57 -1.44 4.76
N GLU A 68 -0.89 -2.70 4.51
CA GLU A 68 -1.40 -3.57 5.56
C GLU A 68 -0.39 -3.81 6.66
N ARG A 69 0.88 -3.89 6.30
CA ARG A 69 1.93 -4.20 7.27
C ARG A 69 2.30 -3.01 8.13
N THR A 70 2.53 -1.87 7.50
CA THR A 70 3.08 -0.71 8.20
C THR A 70 2.03 0.30 8.58
N LYS A 71 0.83 0.19 7.99
CA LYS A 71 -0.28 1.13 8.15
C LYS A 71 0.03 2.51 7.57
N LYS A 72 1.14 2.65 6.87
CA LYS A 72 1.48 3.89 6.18
C LYS A 72 0.76 3.96 4.86
N GLU A 73 0.55 5.18 4.37
CA GLU A 73 -0.09 5.38 3.09
C GLU A 73 0.96 5.64 2.02
N PHE A 74 0.68 5.11 0.85
CA PHE A 74 1.53 5.31 -0.32
C PHE A 74 0.66 5.74 -1.48
N VAL A 75 1.23 6.57 -2.35
CA VAL A 75 0.60 6.95 -3.60
C VAL A 75 1.40 6.33 -4.72
N VAL A 76 0.75 5.52 -5.54
CA VAL A 76 1.42 4.82 -6.62
C VAL A 76 0.60 4.95 -7.89
N SER A 77 1.26 4.73 -9.02
CA SER A 77 0.60 4.72 -10.31
C SER A 77 -0.26 3.48 -10.49
N PHE A 78 -1.28 3.58 -11.33
CA PHE A 78 -2.08 2.42 -11.73
C PHE A 78 -1.20 1.29 -12.24
N ASP A 79 -0.05 1.62 -12.83
CA ASP A 79 0.84 0.61 -13.39
C ASP A 79 1.60 -0.17 -12.33
N ASP A 80 1.58 0.29 -11.11
CA ASP A 80 2.33 -0.33 -10.03
C ASP A 80 1.42 -1.09 -9.05
N ILE A 81 0.22 -1.40 -9.47
CA ILE A 81 -0.70 -2.20 -8.68
C ILE A 81 -1.21 -3.38 -9.49
N TRP A 82 -1.60 -4.44 -8.80
CA TRP A 82 -2.17 -5.62 -9.43
C TRP A 82 -3.00 -6.38 -8.41
N ASP A 83 -3.73 -7.39 -8.87
CA ASP A 83 -4.57 -8.24 -8.03
C ASP A 83 -5.57 -7.42 -7.21
N VAL A 84 -6.29 -6.53 -7.90
CA VAL A 84 -7.34 -5.76 -7.25
C VAL A 84 -8.52 -6.68 -6.96
N ASP A 85 -9.01 -6.64 -5.72
CA ASP A 85 -10.11 -7.50 -5.32
C ASP A 85 -10.93 -6.81 -4.24
N THR A 86 -12.17 -7.20 -4.14
CA THR A 86 -13.04 -6.68 -3.09
C THR A 86 -12.63 -7.27 -1.76
N VAL A 87 -12.82 -6.48 -0.72
CA VAL A 87 -12.51 -6.91 0.64
C VAL A 87 -13.76 -6.72 1.47
N GLU A 88 -14.14 -7.76 2.17
CA GLU A 88 -15.26 -7.65 3.07
C GLU A 88 -14.82 -6.86 4.29
N TYR A 89 -15.56 -5.78 4.57
CA TYR A 89 -15.25 -4.98 5.74
C TYR A 89 -15.69 -5.72 6.99
N VAL A 90 -14.78 -5.88 7.92
CA VAL A 90 -15.09 -6.51 9.19
C VAL A 90 -14.82 -5.50 10.29
N ASP A 91 -15.87 -5.12 11.00
CA ASP A 91 -15.75 -4.21 12.12
C ASP A 91 -14.95 -4.92 13.21
N PRO A 92 -13.84 -4.34 13.68
CA PRO A 92 -13.07 -4.97 14.72
C PRO A 92 -13.87 -5.31 15.96
N LEU A 93 -14.91 -4.53 16.25
CA LEU A 93 -15.74 -4.81 17.40
C LEU A 93 -16.58 -6.06 17.22
N GLU A 94 -16.89 -6.40 15.98
CA GLU A 94 -17.69 -7.59 15.72
C GLU A 94 -16.86 -8.84 15.74
N THR A 95 -15.57 -8.73 15.62
CA THR A 95 -14.71 -9.91 15.58
C THR A 95 -14.26 -10.35 16.94
N LYS A 96 -14.80 -9.76 17.95
CA LYS A 96 -14.36 -10.07 19.31
C LYS A 96 -15.03 -11.27 19.90
N GLU A 97 -15.91 -11.84 19.25
CA GLU A 97 -16.67 -12.95 19.76
C GLU A 97 -15.85 -14.05 20.35
#